data_a690c47c5f51e767cfa6a42470bc9f7a
#
_entry.id   a690c47c5f51e767cfa6a42470bc9f7a
#
_cell.length_a   1.000
_cell.length_b   1.000
_cell.length_c   1.000
_cell.angle_alpha   90.00
_cell.angle_beta   90.00
_cell.angle_gamma   90.00
#
_symmetry.space_group_name_H-M   'P 1'
#
loop_
_entity.id
_entity.type
_entity.pdbx_description
1 polymer ?
#
loop_
_entity_poly.entity_id
_entity_poly.type
_entity_poly.pdbx_seq_one_letter_code
_entity_poly.pdbx_strand_id
1 'polypeptide(L)'
;SAFMDWWAGLPLFESQRNLPVDQRERLRTGRLANDAESLALSFEQAGAHQMPLRCESIRALCELSRRSVPVSYLAGRLDAKYCKVLADLRADSHDAVSCRAVPCAGHNIHLEQPEVFASILKEVVESCTPEPAAP
;
A
#
# COMPACT_ATOMS: atom_id res chain seq x y z
N SER A 1 -0.54 -24.52 3.16
CA SER A 1 0.01 -24.91 4.47
C SER A 1 -0.81 -24.26 5.58
N ALA A 2 -0.84 -24.86 6.77
CA ALA A 2 -1.60 -24.32 7.91
C ALA A 2 -1.26 -22.85 8.22
N PHE A 3 -0.01 -22.46 8.09
CA PHE A 3 0.43 -21.07 8.25
C PHE A 3 -0.23 -20.15 7.22
N MET A 4 -0.24 -20.52 5.95
CA MET A 4 -0.82 -19.66 4.89
C MET A 4 -2.35 -19.56 5.00
N ASP A 5 -3.01 -20.61 5.48
CA ASP A 5 -4.45 -20.59 5.70
C ASP A 5 -4.81 -19.69 6.90
N TRP A 6 -4.02 -19.76 7.99
CA TRP A 6 -4.11 -18.83 9.11
C TRP A 6 -3.83 -17.38 8.68
N TRP A 7 -2.74 -17.15 7.94
CA TRP A 7 -2.37 -15.82 7.42
C TRP A 7 -3.48 -15.20 6.57
N ALA A 8 -4.03 -15.97 5.63
CA ALA A 8 -5.13 -15.51 4.78
C ALA A 8 -6.43 -15.23 5.57
N GLY A 9 -6.57 -15.79 6.76
CA GLY A 9 -7.69 -15.57 7.67
C GLY A 9 -7.59 -14.31 8.52
N LEU A 10 -6.47 -13.59 8.50
CA LEU A 10 -6.30 -12.36 9.28
C LEU A 10 -7.33 -11.29 8.88
N PRO A 11 -7.83 -10.50 9.84
CA PRO A 11 -8.80 -9.42 9.56
C PRO A 11 -8.33 -8.44 8.48
N LEU A 12 -7.03 -8.26 8.36
CA LEU A 12 -6.38 -7.41 7.35
C LEU A 12 -6.76 -7.81 5.91
N PHE A 13 -7.05 -9.09 5.67
CA PHE A 13 -7.38 -9.64 4.35
C PHE A 13 -8.85 -10.02 4.21
N GLU A 14 -9.71 -9.59 5.12
CA GLU A 14 -11.14 -9.94 5.11
C GLU A 14 -11.83 -9.50 3.81
N SER A 15 -11.51 -8.31 3.31
CA SER A 15 -12.04 -7.78 2.06
C SER A 15 -11.75 -8.66 0.84
N GLN A 16 -10.65 -9.43 0.87
CA GLN A 16 -10.29 -10.35 -0.22
C GLN A 16 -11.24 -11.54 -0.36
N ARG A 17 -12.08 -11.81 0.63
CA ARG A 17 -13.14 -12.82 0.53
C ARG A 17 -14.18 -12.46 -0.52
N ASN A 18 -14.32 -11.18 -0.84
CA ASN A 18 -15.25 -10.66 -1.84
C ASN A 18 -14.69 -10.69 -3.28
N LEU A 19 -13.42 -11.03 -3.45
CA LEU A 19 -12.82 -11.18 -4.77
C LEU A 19 -13.42 -12.38 -5.53
N PRO A 20 -13.46 -12.34 -6.87
CA PRO A 20 -13.83 -13.48 -7.71
C PRO A 20 -13.05 -14.74 -7.33
N VAL A 21 -13.71 -15.90 -7.49
CA VAL A 21 -13.14 -17.19 -7.06
C VAL A 21 -11.79 -17.47 -7.72
N ASP A 22 -11.68 -17.20 -9.03
CA ASP A 22 -10.44 -17.38 -9.80
C ASP A 22 -9.29 -16.49 -9.29
N GLN A 23 -9.58 -15.26 -8.88
CA GLN A 23 -8.59 -14.37 -8.28
C GLN A 23 -8.14 -14.86 -6.90
N ARG A 24 -9.07 -15.34 -6.07
CA ARG A 24 -8.73 -15.92 -4.75
C ARG A 24 -7.84 -17.16 -4.90
N GLU A 25 -8.13 -18.01 -5.89
CA GLU A 25 -7.33 -19.19 -6.17
C GLU A 25 -5.92 -18.84 -6.65
N ARG A 26 -5.78 -17.85 -7.55
CA ARG A 26 -4.47 -17.33 -7.98
C ARG A 26 -3.67 -16.78 -6.81
N LEU A 27 -4.29 -15.98 -5.95
CA LEU A 27 -3.65 -15.46 -4.73
C LEU A 27 -3.18 -16.58 -3.80
N ARG A 28 -4.02 -17.59 -3.60
CA ARG A 28 -3.67 -18.75 -2.78
C ARG A 28 -2.49 -19.52 -3.38
N THR A 29 -2.54 -19.80 -4.67
CA THR A 29 -1.47 -20.51 -5.39
C THR A 29 -0.15 -19.74 -5.31
N GLY A 30 -0.18 -18.42 -5.57
CA GLY A 30 1.02 -17.57 -5.46
C GLY A 30 1.60 -17.56 -4.05
N ARG A 31 0.76 -17.49 -3.01
CA ARG A 31 1.22 -17.55 -1.61
C ARG A 31 1.84 -18.90 -1.25
N LEU A 32 1.30 -20.00 -1.76
CA LEU A 32 1.82 -21.33 -1.51
C LEU A 32 3.10 -21.64 -2.29
N ALA A 33 3.37 -20.92 -3.36
CA ALA A 33 4.58 -21.04 -4.16
C ALA A 33 5.82 -20.36 -3.52
N ASN A 34 5.61 -19.54 -2.47
CA ASN A 34 6.73 -18.93 -1.76
C ASN A 34 7.54 -20.00 -1.03
N ASP A 35 8.86 -19.90 -1.16
CA ASP A 35 9.78 -20.69 -0.36
C ASP A 35 9.73 -20.25 1.11
N ALA A 36 9.62 -21.22 2.01
CA ALA A 36 9.44 -20.94 3.44
C ALA A 36 10.65 -20.26 4.08
N GLU A 37 11.86 -20.65 3.66
CA GLU A 37 13.11 -20.10 4.17
C GLU A 37 13.29 -18.64 3.70
N SER A 38 13.08 -18.39 2.41
CA SER A 38 13.10 -17.05 1.84
C SER A 38 12.06 -16.13 2.46
N LEU A 39 10.87 -16.65 2.75
CA LEU A 39 9.83 -15.89 3.42
C LEU A 39 10.21 -15.55 4.87
N ALA A 40 10.76 -16.51 5.62
CA ALA A 40 11.25 -16.29 6.99
C ALA A 40 12.36 -15.23 7.00
N LEU A 41 13.33 -15.33 6.09
CA LEU A 41 14.40 -14.35 5.94
C LEU A 41 13.87 -12.96 5.60
N SER A 42 12.87 -12.86 4.73
CA SER A 42 12.21 -11.59 4.41
C SER A 42 11.56 -10.94 5.63
N PHE A 43 10.88 -11.71 6.46
CA PHE A 43 10.31 -11.20 7.72
C PHE A 43 11.39 -10.78 8.72
N GLU A 44 12.49 -11.52 8.81
CA GLU A 44 13.60 -11.21 9.69
C GLU A 44 14.32 -9.93 9.27
N GLN A 45 14.59 -9.77 7.97
CA GLN A 45 15.41 -8.66 7.44
C GLN A 45 14.61 -7.39 7.13
N ALA A 46 13.33 -7.52 6.78
CA ALA A 46 12.47 -6.41 6.34
C ALA A 46 11.13 -6.36 7.08
N GLY A 47 10.99 -7.05 8.19
CA GLY A 47 9.78 -7.02 9.01
C GLY A 47 9.55 -5.66 9.70
N ALA A 48 8.38 -5.48 10.28
CA ALA A 48 7.98 -4.22 10.92
C ALA A 48 8.94 -3.73 12.04
N HIS A 49 9.69 -4.63 12.66
CA HIS A 49 10.70 -4.32 13.68
C HIS A 49 11.96 -3.65 13.10
N GLN A 50 12.19 -3.74 11.79
CA GLN A 50 13.28 -3.09 11.07
C GLN A 50 12.86 -1.74 10.45
N MET A 51 11.57 -1.40 10.53
CA MET A 51 11.08 -0.15 9.98
C MET A 51 11.56 1.04 10.80
N PRO A 52 11.87 2.19 10.16
CA PRO A 52 12.22 3.42 10.86
C PRO A 52 11.08 3.88 11.76
N LEU A 53 11.40 4.65 12.78
CA LEU A 53 10.40 5.26 13.64
C LEU A 53 9.46 6.15 12.81
N ARG A 54 8.20 6.26 13.25
CA ARG A 54 7.21 7.09 12.56
C ARG A 54 7.68 8.52 12.31
N CYS A 55 8.31 9.17 13.30
CA CYS A 55 8.83 10.54 13.16
C CYS A 55 9.95 10.66 12.11
N GLU A 56 10.77 9.62 11.96
CA GLU A 56 11.81 9.55 10.94
C GLU A 56 11.19 9.40 9.54
N SER A 57 10.20 8.51 9.41
CA SER A 57 9.45 8.33 8.16
C SER A 57 8.77 9.63 7.72
N ILE A 58 8.07 10.31 8.62
CA ILE A 58 7.40 11.59 8.31
C ILE A 58 8.42 12.65 7.88
N ARG A 59 9.55 12.75 8.60
CA ARG A 59 10.63 13.68 8.22
C ARG A 59 11.16 13.40 6.83
N ALA A 60 11.39 12.13 6.47
CA ALA A 60 11.86 11.74 5.16
C ALA A 60 10.83 12.07 4.07
N LEU A 61 9.54 11.82 4.30
CA LEU A 61 8.47 12.17 3.37
C LEU A 61 8.35 13.68 3.14
N CYS A 62 8.44 14.48 4.20
CA CYS A 62 8.45 15.95 4.11
C CYS A 62 9.70 16.45 3.35
N GLU A 63 10.84 15.79 3.51
CA GLU A 63 12.05 16.13 2.77
C GLU A 63 11.92 15.84 1.26
N LEU A 64 11.29 14.71 0.90
CA LEU A 64 10.97 14.41 -0.51
C LEU A 64 10.08 15.49 -1.12
N SER A 65 9.05 15.91 -0.40
CA SER A 65 8.16 16.99 -0.84
C SER A 65 8.91 18.30 -1.04
N ARG A 66 9.82 18.68 -0.14
CA ARG A 66 10.68 19.87 -0.31
C ARG A 66 11.59 19.82 -1.53
N ARG A 67 11.94 18.61 -1.97
CA ARG A 67 12.71 18.38 -3.21
C ARG A 67 11.81 18.26 -4.45
N SER A 68 10.55 18.63 -4.35
CA SER A 68 9.57 18.51 -5.43
C SER A 68 9.37 17.07 -5.94
N VAL A 69 9.62 16.07 -5.06
CA VAL A 69 9.28 14.68 -5.32
C VAL A 69 7.87 14.44 -4.78
N PRO A 70 6.87 14.23 -5.62
CA PRO A 70 5.51 14.01 -5.17
C PRO A 70 5.40 12.68 -4.42
N VAL A 71 4.74 12.71 -3.28
CA VAL A 71 4.49 11.53 -2.46
C VAL A 71 3.00 11.32 -2.32
N SER A 72 2.53 10.13 -2.65
CA SER A 72 1.13 9.72 -2.49
C SER A 72 1.01 8.52 -1.56
N TYR A 73 0.17 8.63 -0.55
CA TYR A 73 -0.18 7.53 0.34
C TYR A 73 -1.62 7.10 0.12
N LEU A 74 -1.82 5.82 -0.19
CA LEU A 74 -3.13 5.26 -0.46
C LEU A 74 -3.50 4.24 0.63
N ALA A 75 -4.73 4.29 1.10
CA ALA A 75 -5.30 3.27 1.98
C ALA A 75 -6.66 2.83 1.45
N GLY A 76 -6.95 1.54 1.48
CA GLY A 76 -8.29 1.04 1.17
C GLY A 76 -9.26 1.39 2.29
N ARG A 77 -10.45 1.89 1.96
CA ARG A 77 -11.44 2.36 2.94
C ARG A 77 -11.94 1.25 3.88
N LEU A 78 -11.83 -0.02 3.46
CA LEU A 78 -12.19 -1.19 4.28
C LEU A 78 -11.06 -1.61 5.24
N ASP A 79 -9.86 -1.02 5.13
CA ASP A 79 -8.74 -1.23 6.04
C ASP A 79 -8.72 -0.12 7.11
N ALA A 80 -9.43 -0.33 8.20
CA ALA A 80 -9.55 0.65 9.27
C ALA A 80 -8.19 1.02 9.89
N LYS A 81 -7.26 0.06 10.01
CA LYS A 81 -5.91 0.28 10.54
C LYS A 81 -5.14 1.27 9.68
N TYR A 82 -5.10 1.04 8.38
CA TYR A 82 -4.34 1.89 7.46
C TYR A 82 -5.07 3.19 7.11
N CYS A 83 -6.40 3.24 7.23
CA CYS A 83 -7.14 4.50 7.21
C CYS A 83 -6.77 5.41 8.40
N LYS A 84 -6.54 4.83 9.59
CA LYS A 84 -6.03 5.59 10.73
C LYS A 84 -4.61 6.10 10.46
N VAL A 85 -3.72 5.27 9.94
CA VAL A 85 -2.35 5.70 9.54
C VAL A 85 -2.41 6.84 8.53
N LEU A 86 -3.32 6.76 7.54
CA LEU A 86 -3.54 7.80 6.54
C LEU A 86 -3.96 9.13 7.17
N ALA A 87 -4.93 9.09 8.10
CA ALA A 87 -5.39 10.29 8.79
C ALA A 87 -4.26 10.92 9.64
N ASP A 88 -3.53 10.10 10.36
CA ASP A 88 -2.40 10.52 11.18
C ASP A 88 -1.27 11.11 10.30
N LEU A 89 -0.97 10.48 9.14
CA LEU A 89 0.06 10.95 8.21
C LEU A 89 -0.32 12.31 7.61
N ARG A 90 -1.59 12.47 7.21
CA ARG A 90 -2.09 13.77 6.71
C ARG A 90 -1.90 14.89 7.73
N ALA A 91 -2.24 14.63 8.99
CA ALA A 91 -2.09 15.60 10.06
C ALA A 91 -0.61 15.95 10.32
N ASP A 92 0.26 14.94 10.37
CA ASP A 92 1.66 15.13 10.74
C ASP A 92 2.54 15.66 9.59
N SER A 93 2.16 15.41 8.33
CA SER A 93 2.90 15.86 7.15
C SER A 93 2.54 17.28 6.70
N HIS A 94 1.53 17.91 7.28
CA HIS A 94 1.06 19.25 6.89
C HIS A 94 0.88 19.38 5.36
N ASP A 95 0.15 18.41 4.77
CA ASP A 95 -0.14 18.30 3.33
C ASP A 95 1.09 18.06 2.42
N ALA A 96 2.28 17.78 3.00
CA ALA A 96 3.44 17.38 2.21
C ALA A 96 3.27 16.01 1.52
N VAL A 97 2.28 15.22 1.95
CA VAL A 97 1.92 13.91 1.38
C VAL A 97 0.48 13.93 0.91
N SER A 98 0.25 13.61 -0.35
CA SER A 98 -1.11 13.40 -0.88
C SER A 98 -1.69 12.12 -0.31
N CYS A 99 -2.77 12.24 0.49
CA CYS A 99 -3.39 11.12 1.18
C CYS A 99 -4.78 10.82 0.60
N ARG A 100 -5.00 9.61 0.09
CA ARG A 100 -6.27 9.21 -0.54
C ARG A 100 -6.78 7.87 0.01
N ALA A 101 -8.04 7.84 0.48
CA ALA A 101 -8.72 6.61 0.86
C ALA A 101 -9.52 6.07 -0.35
N VAL A 102 -9.20 4.85 -0.80
CA VAL A 102 -9.82 4.22 -1.96
C VAL A 102 -11.08 3.47 -1.53
N PRO A 103 -12.26 3.81 -2.07
CA PRO A 103 -13.50 3.13 -1.72
C PRO A 103 -13.51 1.69 -2.20
N CYS A 104 -14.27 0.82 -1.53
CA CYS A 104 -14.43 -0.60 -1.87
C CYS A 104 -13.13 -1.41 -1.93
N ALA A 105 -12.04 -0.92 -1.36
CA ALA A 105 -10.76 -1.60 -1.25
C ALA A 105 -10.38 -1.81 0.21
N GLY A 106 -9.75 -2.93 0.51
CA GLY A 106 -9.08 -3.23 1.77
C GLY A 106 -7.57 -3.04 1.65
N HIS A 107 -6.81 -3.96 2.25
CA HIS A 107 -5.36 -3.84 2.36
C HIS A 107 -4.63 -3.84 1.02
N ASN A 108 -5.08 -4.63 0.06
CA ASN A 108 -4.43 -4.77 -1.24
C ASN A 108 -5.21 -4.06 -2.35
N ILE A 109 -5.14 -2.74 -2.37
CA ILE A 109 -5.90 -1.88 -3.30
C ILE A 109 -5.72 -2.32 -4.75
N HIS A 110 -4.48 -2.63 -5.16
CA HIS A 110 -4.15 -3.03 -6.54
C HIS A 110 -4.79 -4.37 -6.96
N LEU A 111 -5.15 -5.23 -6.01
CA LEU A 111 -5.86 -6.47 -6.25
C LEU A 111 -7.37 -6.31 -6.20
N GLU A 112 -7.85 -5.45 -5.30
CA GLU A 112 -9.27 -5.30 -5.01
C GLU A 112 -9.94 -4.24 -5.89
N GLN A 113 -9.18 -3.25 -6.33
CA GLN A 113 -9.64 -2.16 -7.20
C GLN A 113 -8.56 -1.80 -8.25
N PRO A 114 -8.20 -2.75 -9.15
CA PRO A 114 -7.06 -2.58 -10.07
C PRO A 114 -7.22 -1.38 -11.01
N GLU A 115 -8.42 -1.14 -11.52
CA GLU A 115 -8.69 -0.02 -12.45
C GLU A 115 -8.56 1.34 -11.73
N VAL A 116 -9.10 1.45 -10.52
CA VAL A 116 -8.98 2.66 -9.69
C VAL A 116 -7.53 2.91 -9.33
N PHE A 117 -6.80 1.85 -8.94
CA PHE A 117 -5.38 1.94 -8.63
C PHE A 117 -4.56 2.40 -9.85
N ALA A 118 -4.80 1.83 -11.02
CA ALA A 118 -4.13 2.22 -12.26
C ALA A 118 -4.42 3.69 -12.64
N SER A 119 -5.68 4.16 -12.47
CA SER A 119 -6.03 5.56 -12.70
C SER A 119 -5.27 6.50 -11.77
N ILE A 120 -5.17 6.17 -10.47
CA ILE A 120 -4.42 6.97 -9.50
C ILE A 120 -2.93 7.01 -9.86
N LEU A 121 -2.34 5.87 -10.25
CA LEU A 121 -0.95 5.83 -10.69
C LEU A 121 -0.70 6.72 -11.89
N LYS A 122 -1.61 6.70 -12.87
CA LYS A 122 -1.54 7.56 -14.05
C LYS A 122 -1.56 9.05 -13.65
N GLU A 123 -2.50 9.46 -12.79
CA GLU A 123 -2.58 10.83 -12.27
C GLU A 123 -1.24 11.26 -11.62
N VAL A 124 -0.66 10.39 -10.78
CA VAL A 124 0.62 10.68 -10.10
C VAL A 124 1.76 10.82 -11.12
N VAL A 125 1.86 9.91 -12.09
CA VAL A 125 2.91 9.95 -13.11
C VAL A 125 2.78 11.20 -13.97
N GLU A 126 1.57 11.57 -14.40
CA GLU A 126 1.30 12.77 -15.20
C GLU A 126 1.67 14.03 -14.42
N SER A 127 1.41 14.07 -13.10
CA SER A 127 1.82 15.20 -12.25
C SER A 127 3.34 15.35 -12.08
N CYS A 128 4.11 14.28 -12.36
CA CYS A 128 5.57 14.28 -12.30
C CYS A 128 6.22 14.67 -13.64
N THR A 129 5.45 14.68 -14.73
CA THR A 129 6.00 14.98 -16.06
C THR A 129 6.09 16.50 -16.22
N PRO A 130 7.28 17.08 -16.44
CA PRO A 130 7.38 18.50 -16.70
C PRO A 130 6.59 18.84 -17.97
N GLU A 131 5.85 19.96 -17.93
CA GLU A 131 5.16 20.48 -19.10
C GLU A 131 6.17 20.66 -20.23
N PRO A 132 5.92 20.17 -21.47
CA PRO A 132 6.85 20.39 -22.57
C PRO A 132 7.05 21.89 -22.72
N ALA A 133 8.32 22.33 -22.72
CA ALA A 133 8.65 23.74 -22.93
C ALA A 133 7.92 24.22 -24.17
N ALA A 134 7.11 25.25 -24.00
CA ALA A 134 6.43 25.88 -25.13
C ALA A 134 7.48 26.33 -26.17
N PRO A 135 7.21 26.16 -27.50
CA PRO A 135 8.15 26.46 -28.56
C PRO A 135 8.50 27.97 -28.65
#